data_26c07159cef5e384347ac160f5d594ac
#
_entry.id   26c07159cef5e384347ac160f5d594ac
#
_cell.length_a   1.000
_cell.length_b   1.000
_cell.length_c   1.000
_cell.angle_alpha   90.00
_cell.angle_beta   90.00
_cell.angle_gamma   90.00
#
_symmetry.space_group_name_H-M   'P 1'
#
loop_
_entity.id
_entity.type
_entity.pdbx_description
1 polymer ?
#
loop_
_entity_poly.entity_id
_entity_poly.type
_entity_poly.pdbx_seq_one_letter_code
_entity_poly.pdbx_strand_id
1 'polypeptide(L)'
;STSPETMRIAGELMKTGIPFSKIIDESFYQKTYIQNQVMGRVLAESILLQNGACIVGYLRKKDMDFYGVTGSDLDGVVSQLRLTRGVEVAIFLYETETQTFKVSLRSNGKIDVSTIAVFFGGGGHTRAAGCDLQGSMYDVINNITAQIEKQICEMGEA
;
A
#
# COMPACT_ATOMS: atom_id res chain seq x y z
N SER A 1 5.98 5.46 13.92
CA SER A 1 6.92 6.56 13.66
C SER A 1 8.12 6.41 14.59
N THR A 2 9.31 6.67 14.08
CA THR A 2 10.56 6.58 14.85
C THR A 2 10.68 7.80 15.76
N SER A 3 10.90 7.59 17.06
CA SER A 3 11.13 8.64 18.05
C SER A 3 12.59 8.62 18.53
N PRO A 4 13.10 9.70 19.17
CA PRO A 4 14.43 9.68 19.80
C PRO A 4 14.58 8.53 20.80
N GLU A 5 13.54 8.21 21.55
CA GLU A 5 13.54 7.09 22.49
C GLU A 5 13.67 5.73 21.79
N THR A 6 12.95 5.54 20.67
CA THR A 6 13.07 4.33 19.84
C THR A 6 14.51 4.14 19.35
N MET A 7 15.17 5.23 18.91
CA MET A 7 16.56 5.16 18.44
C MET A 7 17.52 4.87 19.59
N ARG A 8 17.30 5.41 20.79
CA ARG A 8 18.10 5.10 21.99
C ARG A 8 17.98 3.61 22.33
N ILE A 9 16.76 3.07 22.39
CA ILE A 9 16.53 1.65 22.68
C ILE A 9 17.19 0.76 21.62
N ALA A 10 17.04 1.11 20.32
CA ALA A 10 17.71 0.37 19.24
C ALA A 10 19.23 0.39 19.40
N GLY A 11 19.81 1.53 19.76
CA GLY A 11 21.25 1.64 20.04
C GLY A 11 21.72 0.75 21.20
N GLU A 12 20.95 0.68 22.28
CA GLU A 12 21.26 -0.23 23.40
C GLU A 12 21.16 -1.71 22.98
N LEU A 13 20.15 -2.07 22.21
CA LEU A 13 20.02 -3.43 21.67
C LEU A 13 21.21 -3.81 20.77
N MET A 14 21.70 -2.89 19.93
CA MET A 14 22.87 -3.14 19.09
C MET A 14 24.13 -3.46 19.92
N LYS A 15 24.30 -2.85 21.10
CA LYS A 15 25.42 -3.13 22.00
C LYS A 15 25.43 -4.57 22.54
N THR A 16 24.29 -5.25 22.56
CA THR A 16 24.20 -6.66 22.99
C THR A 16 24.78 -7.65 21.99
N GLY A 17 25.24 -7.18 20.80
CA GLY A 17 25.82 -8.01 19.76
C GLY A 17 24.80 -8.74 18.87
N ILE A 18 23.53 -8.31 18.86
CA ILE A 18 22.52 -8.86 17.95
C ILE A 18 22.98 -8.67 16.48
N PRO A 19 22.69 -9.61 15.59
CA PRO A 19 23.04 -9.50 14.17
C PRO A 19 22.11 -8.48 13.45
N PHE A 20 22.22 -7.22 13.83
CA PHE A 20 21.32 -6.14 13.43
C PHE A 20 21.15 -6.03 11.92
N SER A 21 22.26 -6.04 11.16
CA SER A 21 22.18 -5.95 9.69
C SER A 21 21.40 -7.12 9.10
N LYS A 22 21.64 -8.34 9.59
CA LYS A 22 20.91 -9.53 9.13
C LYS A 22 19.41 -9.42 9.44
N ILE A 23 19.05 -8.96 10.64
CA ILE A 23 17.65 -8.76 11.05
C ILE A 23 16.95 -7.76 10.11
N ILE A 24 17.61 -6.63 9.80
CA ILE A 24 17.05 -5.62 8.89
C ILE A 24 16.91 -6.18 7.48
N ASP A 25 17.95 -6.84 6.96
CA ASP A 25 17.92 -7.41 5.61
C ASP A 25 16.80 -8.44 5.47
N GLU A 26 16.72 -9.41 6.38
CA GLU A 26 15.70 -10.47 6.33
C GLU A 26 14.28 -9.96 6.59
N SER A 27 14.11 -8.94 7.44
CA SER A 27 12.78 -8.42 7.80
C SER A 27 12.21 -7.43 6.79
N PHE A 28 13.05 -6.65 6.10
CA PHE A 28 12.57 -5.53 5.29
C PHE A 28 13.02 -5.54 3.83
N TYR A 29 14.18 -6.11 3.51
CA TYR A 29 14.75 -5.96 2.18
C TYR A 29 14.72 -7.24 1.35
N GLN A 30 14.91 -8.41 1.97
CA GLN A 30 14.92 -9.65 1.22
C GLN A 30 13.53 -10.00 0.70
N LYS A 31 13.46 -10.26 -0.59
CA LYS A 31 12.28 -10.73 -1.31
C LYS A 31 12.65 -11.93 -2.17
N THR A 32 11.72 -12.83 -2.37
CA THR A 32 11.91 -13.91 -3.32
C THR A 32 11.96 -13.36 -4.75
N TYR A 33 12.52 -14.14 -5.67
CA TYR A 33 12.53 -13.77 -7.09
C TYR A 33 11.11 -13.47 -7.61
N ILE A 34 10.14 -14.31 -7.25
CA ILE A 34 8.74 -14.15 -7.67
C ILE A 34 8.12 -12.88 -7.08
N GLN A 35 8.35 -12.58 -5.80
CA GLN A 35 7.89 -11.34 -5.19
C GLN A 35 8.44 -10.11 -5.92
N ASN A 36 9.72 -10.14 -6.32
CA ASN A 36 10.33 -9.07 -7.10
C ASN A 36 9.73 -8.96 -8.51
N GLN A 37 9.42 -10.08 -9.17
CA GLN A 37 8.76 -10.08 -10.48
C GLN A 37 7.36 -9.44 -10.40
N VAL A 38 6.56 -9.82 -9.41
CA VAL A 38 5.22 -9.27 -9.19
C VAL A 38 5.30 -7.79 -8.84
N MET A 39 6.21 -7.41 -7.94
CA MET A 39 6.45 -6.01 -7.58
C MET A 39 6.81 -5.18 -8.82
N GLY A 40 7.76 -5.64 -9.63
CA GLY A 40 8.18 -4.97 -10.85
C GLY A 40 7.04 -4.80 -11.84
N ARG A 41 6.20 -5.83 -12.02
CA ARG A 41 5.03 -5.76 -12.87
C ARG A 41 4.02 -4.72 -12.38
N VAL A 42 3.65 -4.77 -11.09
CA VAL A 42 2.68 -3.81 -10.51
C VAL A 42 3.18 -2.38 -10.65
N LEU A 43 4.48 -2.14 -10.43
CA LEU A 43 5.07 -0.81 -10.60
C LEU A 43 5.04 -0.36 -12.07
N ALA A 44 5.39 -1.23 -13.01
CA ALA A 44 5.41 -0.92 -14.44
C ALA A 44 4.02 -0.63 -15.01
N GLU A 45 2.98 -1.32 -14.51
CA GLU A 45 1.58 -1.17 -14.95
C GLU A 45 0.79 -0.17 -14.09
N SER A 46 1.43 0.46 -13.08
CA SER A 46 0.76 1.43 -12.20
C SER A 46 0.34 2.68 -12.96
N ILE A 47 -0.76 3.28 -12.53
CA ILE A 47 -1.32 4.49 -13.12
C ILE A 47 -1.35 5.63 -12.10
N LEU A 48 -1.03 6.83 -12.58
CA LEU A 48 -1.14 8.07 -11.80
C LEU A 48 -2.48 8.73 -12.10
N LEU A 49 -3.18 9.10 -11.04
CA LEU A 49 -4.47 9.80 -11.08
C LEU A 49 -4.37 11.10 -10.28
N GLN A 50 -5.39 11.97 -10.43
CA GLN A 50 -5.52 13.22 -9.66
C GLN A 50 -4.25 14.08 -9.74
N ASN A 51 -3.80 14.35 -10.98
CA ASN A 51 -2.58 15.14 -11.26
C ASN A 51 -1.32 14.57 -10.58
N GLY A 52 -1.24 13.25 -10.43
CA GLY A 52 -0.10 12.57 -9.84
C GLY A 52 -0.14 12.44 -8.30
N ALA A 53 -1.16 12.97 -7.64
CA ALA A 53 -1.31 12.83 -6.20
C ALA A 53 -1.69 11.40 -5.76
N CYS A 54 -2.31 10.63 -6.65
CA CYS A 54 -2.71 9.25 -6.38
C CYS A 54 -2.01 8.29 -7.35
N ILE A 55 -1.48 7.19 -6.83
CA ILE A 55 -0.95 6.08 -7.63
C ILE A 55 -1.76 4.81 -7.36
N VAL A 56 -2.11 4.11 -8.44
CA VAL A 56 -2.86 2.85 -8.37
C VAL A 56 -2.05 1.73 -8.98
N GLY A 57 -1.81 0.69 -8.23
CA GLY A 57 -1.31 -0.59 -8.71
C GLY A 57 -2.38 -1.66 -8.54
N TYR A 58 -2.40 -2.64 -9.42
CA TYR A 58 -3.38 -3.72 -9.36
C TYR A 58 -2.79 -5.05 -9.79
N LEU A 59 -3.45 -6.14 -9.35
CA LEU A 59 -3.11 -7.50 -9.75
C LEU A 59 -4.40 -8.31 -9.89
N ARG A 60 -4.63 -8.91 -11.05
CA ARG A 60 -5.80 -9.74 -11.29
C ARG A 60 -5.55 -11.16 -10.80
N LYS A 61 -6.61 -11.89 -10.52
CA LYS A 61 -6.53 -13.30 -10.10
C LYS A 61 -5.70 -14.15 -11.06
N LYS A 62 -5.90 -14.00 -12.36
CA LYS A 62 -5.13 -14.72 -13.40
C LYS A 62 -3.62 -14.45 -13.33
N ASP A 63 -3.23 -13.23 -12.89
CA ASP A 63 -1.83 -12.85 -12.76
C ASP A 63 -1.24 -13.46 -11.49
N MET A 64 -2.01 -13.48 -10.40
CA MET A 64 -1.62 -14.19 -9.18
C MET A 64 -1.41 -15.68 -9.42
N ASP A 65 -2.34 -16.30 -10.15
CA ASP A 65 -2.26 -17.73 -10.52
C ASP A 65 -1.05 -18.00 -11.43
N PHE A 66 -0.76 -17.12 -12.38
CA PHE A 66 0.41 -17.24 -13.28
C PHE A 66 1.73 -17.20 -12.50
N TYR A 67 1.86 -16.30 -11.52
CA TYR A 67 3.06 -16.21 -10.68
C TYR A 67 3.07 -17.22 -9.52
N GLY A 68 1.95 -17.88 -9.24
CA GLY A 68 1.80 -18.79 -8.10
C GLY A 68 1.88 -18.06 -6.76
N VAL A 69 1.41 -16.79 -6.69
CA VAL A 69 1.46 -15.95 -5.48
C VAL A 69 0.11 -15.87 -4.78
N THR A 70 0.19 -15.63 -3.49
CA THR A 70 -0.95 -15.39 -2.60
C THR A 70 -0.89 -13.97 -2.02
N GLY A 71 -1.90 -13.56 -1.26
CA GLY A 71 -1.90 -12.24 -0.62
C GLY A 71 -0.71 -11.98 0.29
N SER A 72 -0.14 -13.02 0.92
CA SER A 72 1.07 -12.89 1.77
C SER A 72 2.33 -12.54 0.98
N ASP A 73 2.39 -12.89 -0.31
CA ASP A 73 3.53 -12.57 -1.17
C ASP A 73 3.51 -11.14 -1.68
N LEU A 74 2.39 -10.43 -1.48
CA LEU A 74 2.17 -9.06 -1.96
C LEU A 74 2.53 -7.98 -0.92
N ASP A 75 3.08 -8.41 0.21
CA ASP A 75 3.50 -7.49 1.27
C ASP A 75 4.57 -6.51 0.77
N GLY A 76 4.34 -5.22 1.07
CA GLY A 76 5.23 -4.14 0.68
C GLY A 76 4.90 -3.48 -0.66
N VAL A 77 4.06 -4.08 -1.53
CA VAL A 77 3.71 -3.51 -2.84
C VAL A 77 3.12 -2.11 -2.71
N VAL A 78 2.09 -1.93 -1.89
CA VAL A 78 1.47 -0.62 -1.69
C VAL A 78 2.44 0.40 -1.06
N SER A 79 3.36 -0.06 -0.22
CA SER A 79 4.38 0.80 0.38
C SER A 79 5.38 1.27 -0.66
N GLN A 80 5.76 0.41 -1.61
CA GLN A 80 6.64 0.77 -2.71
C GLN A 80 5.99 1.79 -3.66
N LEU A 81 4.72 1.59 -4.01
CA LEU A 81 3.94 2.56 -4.79
C LEU A 81 3.95 3.95 -4.11
N ARG A 82 3.72 4.00 -2.79
CA ARG A 82 3.71 5.24 -2.00
C ARG A 82 5.03 6.02 -2.05
N LEU A 83 6.16 5.36 -2.28
CA LEU A 83 7.47 6.01 -2.36
C LEU A 83 7.67 6.78 -3.67
N THR A 84 6.75 6.73 -4.61
CA THR A 84 6.80 7.52 -5.84
C THR A 84 6.73 9.01 -5.51
N ARG A 85 7.69 9.79 -6.03
CA ARG A 85 7.76 11.23 -5.75
C ARG A 85 6.49 11.95 -6.21
N GLY A 86 5.91 12.80 -5.36
CA GLY A 86 4.69 13.56 -5.64
C GLY A 86 3.41 12.84 -5.26
N VAL A 87 3.45 11.55 -5.00
CA VAL A 87 2.29 10.77 -4.59
C VAL A 87 1.93 11.09 -3.14
N GLU A 88 0.67 11.37 -2.90
CA GLU A 88 0.08 11.50 -1.56
C GLU A 88 -0.60 10.21 -1.11
N VAL A 89 -1.31 9.54 -2.01
CA VAL A 89 -2.00 8.28 -1.71
C VAL A 89 -1.60 7.19 -2.69
N ALA A 90 -1.26 6.01 -2.17
CA ALA A 90 -1.09 4.80 -2.94
C ALA A 90 -2.24 3.84 -2.67
N ILE A 91 -2.80 3.31 -3.74
CA ILE A 91 -3.83 2.27 -3.76
C ILE A 91 -3.22 1.03 -4.40
N PHE A 92 -3.31 -0.09 -3.71
CA PHE A 92 -3.00 -1.39 -4.30
C PHE A 92 -4.19 -2.30 -4.12
N LEU A 93 -4.69 -2.84 -5.23
CA LEU A 93 -5.79 -3.79 -5.22
C LEU A 93 -5.39 -5.11 -5.89
N TYR A 94 -5.79 -6.21 -5.28
CA TYR A 94 -5.65 -7.51 -5.91
C TYR A 94 -6.93 -8.32 -5.80
N GLU A 95 -7.22 -9.05 -6.86
CA GLU A 95 -8.44 -9.84 -7.00
C GLU A 95 -8.28 -11.16 -6.23
N THR A 96 -9.12 -11.37 -5.22
CA THR A 96 -9.17 -12.61 -4.42
C THR A 96 -10.08 -13.64 -5.08
N GLU A 97 -11.25 -13.19 -5.54
CA GLU A 97 -12.23 -13.95 -6.30
C GLU A 97 -12.75 -13.08 -7.44
N THR A 98 -13.47 -13.66 -8.38
CA THR A 98 -14.05 -12.93 -9.50
C THR A 98 -14.80 -11.68 -9.03
N GLN A 99 -14.34 -10.50 -9.48
CA GLN A 99 -14.90 -9.19 -9.09
C GLN A 99 -14.92 -8.93 -7.58
N THR A 100 -14.01 -9.53 -6.83
CA THR A 100 -13.81 -9.26 -5.41
C THR A 100 -12.35 -8.88 -5.18
N PHE A 101 -12.13 -7.68 -4.69
CA PHE A 101 -10.80 -7.10 -4.54
C PHE A 101 -10.50 -6.79 -3.08
N LYS A 102 -9.32 -7.18 -2.65
CA LYS A 102 -8.73 -6.64 -1.43
C LYS A 102 -7.97 -5.37 -1.78
N VAL A 103 -8.28 -4.29 -1.07
CA VAL A 103 -7.70 -2.97 -1.29
C VAL A 103 -6.83 -2.58 -0.11
N SER A 104 -5.60 -2.19 -0.41
CA SER A 104 -4.65 -1.65 0.56
C SER A 104 -4.37 -0.19 0.22
N LEU A 105 -4.45 0.68 1.22
CA LEU A 105 -4.29 2.12 1.12
C LEU A 105 -3.10 2.58 1.96
N ARG A 106 -2.31 3.49 1.42
CA ARG A 106 -1.23 4.17 2.16
C ARG A 106 -1.26 5.66 1.85
N SER A 107 -1.06 6.49 2.87
CA SER A 107 -0.99 7.95 2.74
C SER A 107 0.37 8.48 3.20
N ASN A 108 0.83 9.56 2.59
CA ASN A 108 1.98 10.33 3.04
C ASN A 108 1.63 11.36 4.13
N GLY A 109 0.35 11.55 4.43
CA GLY A 109 -0.12 12.19 5.67
C GLY A 109 -1.18 13.27 5.52
N LYS A 110 -1.46 13.74 4.30
CA LYS A 110 -2.52 14.74 4.07
C LYS A 110 -3.92 14.10 4.03
N ILE A 111 -4.01 12.90 3.45
CA ILE A 111 -5.27 12.17 3.31
C ILE A 111 -5.39 11.12 4.41
N ASP A 112 -6.53 11.08 5.09
CA ASP A 112 -6.86 10.03 6.06
C ASP A 112 -7.48 8.82 5.34
N VAL A 113 -6.63 7.81 5.09
CA VAL A 113 -7.09 6.59 4.42
C VAL A 113 -7.92 5.68 5.33
N SER A 114 -7.92 5.89 6.66
CA SER A 114 -8.75 5.10 7.56
C SER A 114 -10.24 5.43 7.40
N THR A 115 -10.58 6.69 7.22
CA THR A 115 -11.97 7.13 6.98
C THR A 115 -12.50 6.57 5.65
N ILE A 116 -11.63 6.51 4.62
CA ILE A 116 -11.97 5.90 3.34
C ILE A 116 -12.24 4.40 3.51
N ALA A 117 -11.34 3.69 4.19
CA ALA A 117 -11.52 2.25 4.40
C ALA A 117 -12.79 1.93 5.22
N VAL A 118 -13.06 2.72 6.28
CA VAL A 118 -14.28 2.56 7.11
C VAL A 118 -15.54 2.81 6.29
N PHE A 119 -15.55 3.79 5.38
CA PHE A 119 -16.69 4.05 4.49
C PHE A 119 -17.06 2.79 3.66
N PHE A 120 -16.07 1.97 3.31
CA PHE A 120 -16.27 0.72 2.59
C PHE A 120 -16.29 -0.53 3.50
N GLY A 121 -16.53 -0.38 4.79
CA GLY A 121 -16.64 -1.49 5.74
C GLY A 121 -15.31 -2.12 6.17
N GLY A 122 -14.20 -1.49 5.86
CA GLY A 122 -12.86 -1.88 6.28
C GLY A 122 -12.37 -1.12 7.51
N GLY A 123 -11.06 -0.91 7.61
CA GLY A 123 -10.47 -0.19 8.73
C GLY A 123 -8.95 0.00 8.61
N GLY A 124 -8.39 0.57 9.64
CA GLY A 124 -6.94 0.82 9.74
C GLY A 124 -6.61 2.08 10.50
N HIS A 125 -5.50 2.68 10.14
CA HIS A 125 -4.99 3.93 10.72
C HIS A 125 -4.91 4.99 9.63
N THR A 126 -4.81 6.26 10.03
CA THR A 126 -4.76 7.45 9.14
C THR A 126 -3.83 7.29 7.93
N ARG A 127 -2.68 6.62 8.09
CA ARG A 127 -1.69 6.43 7.01
C ARG A 127 -1.65 5.05 6.39
N ALA A 128 -2.42 4.09 6.92
CA ALA A 128 -2.40 2.71 6.47
C ALA A 128 -3.74 2.03 6.79
N ALA A 129 -4.52 1.73 5.78
CA ALA A 129 -5.83 1.13 5.93
C ALA A 129 -6.12 0.16 4.78
N GLY A 130 -7.21 -0.59 4.89
CA GLY A 130 -7.66 -1.50 3.85
C GLY A 130 -9.11 -1.89 3.99
N CYS A 131 -9.69 -2.32 2.89
CA CYS A 131 -11.07 -2.82 2.81
C CYS A 131 -11.18 -3.88 1.71
N ASP A 132 -12.29 -4.58 1.69
CA ASP A 132 -12.66 -5.50 0.63
C ASP A 132 -13.81 -4.89 -0.17
N LEU A 133 -13.72 -4.93 -1.51
CA LEU A 133 -14.72 -4.35 -2.40
C LEU A 133 -15.10 -5.31 -3.51
N GLN A 134 -16.39 -5.30 -3.85
CA GLN A 134 -16.95 -6.04 -4.98
C GLN A 134 -17.23 -5.08 -6.15
N GLY A 135 -17.11 -5.61 -7.37
CA GLY A 135 -17.36 -4.88 -8.59
C GLY A 135 -16.25 -5.07 -9.62
N SER A 136 -16.32 -4.36 -10.74
CA SER A 136 -15.21 -4.35 -11.67
C SER A 136 -14.01 -3.60 -11.08
N MET A 137 -12.81 -3.92 -11.56
CA MET A 137 -11.59 -3.21 -11.15
C MET A 137 -11.73 -1.68 -11.30
N TYR A 138 -12.36 -1.23 -12.38
CA TYR A 138 -12.58 0.20 -12.63
C TYR A 138 -13.55 0.83 -11.62
N ASP A 139 -14.62 0.12 -11.27
CA ASP A 139 -15.59 0.60 -10.25
C ASP A 139 -14.91 0.73 -8.89
N VAL A 140 -14.09 -0.25 -8.51
CA VAL A 140 -13.34 -0.22 -7.25
C VAL A 140 -12.38 0.97 -7.23
N ILE A 141 -11.61 1.18 -8.30
CA ILE A 141 -10.70 2.32 -8.40
C ILE A 141 -11.46 3.63 -8.32
N ASN A 142 -12.54 3.81 -9.10
CA ASN A 142 -13.34 5.02 -9.14
C ASN A 142 -13.97 5.32 -7.78
N ASN A 143 -14.52 4.31 -7.10
CA ASN A 143 -15.12 4.48 -5.78
C ASN A 143 -14.10 4.97 -4.74
N ILE A 144 -12.91 4.37 -4.71
CA ILE A 144 -11.84 4.79 -3.78
C ILE A 144 -11.34 6.21 -4.13
N THR A 145 -11.06 6.48 -5.40
CA THR A 145 -10.53 7.79 -5.83
C THR A 145 -11.52 8.92 -5.62
N ALA A 146 -12.83 8.67 -5.74
CA ALA A 146 -13.85 9.65 -5.43
C ALA A 146 -13.82 10.10 -3.93
N GLN A 147 -13.56 9.16 -3.01
CA GLN A 147 -13.40 9.52 -1.59
C GLN A 147 -12.11 10.29 -1.32
N ILE A 148 -11.03 9.97 -2.03
CA ILE A 148 -9.77 10.73 -1.97
C ILE A 148 -9.99 12.16 -2.48
N GLU A 149 -10.64 12.31 -3.63
CA GLU A 149 -10.93 13.60 -4.24
C GLU A 149 -11.78 14.49 -3.34
N LYS A 150 -12.78 13.91 -2.67
CA LYS A 150 -13.59 14.63 -1.68
C LYS A 150 -12.72 15.24 -0.56
N GLN A 151 -11.79 14.48 0.01
CA GLN A 151 -10.89 15.00 1.04
C GLN A 151 -9.94 16.08 0.49
N ILE A 152 -9.47 15.93 -0.76
CA ILE A 152 -8.62 16.95 -1.42
C ILE A 152 -9.39 18.26 -1.58
N CYS A 153 -10.66 18.21 -2.03
CA CYS A 153 -11.50 19.40 -2.18
C CYS A 153 -11.75 20.08 -0.84
N GLU A 154 -12.09 19.32 0.21
CA GLU A 154 -12.31 19.85 1.57
C GLU A 154 -11.07 20.56 2.14
N MET A 155 -9.85 20.13 1.78
CA MET A 155 -8.60 20.78 2.19
C MET A 155 -8.29 22.04 1.38
N GLY A 156 -8.78 22.16 0.15
CA GLY A 156 -8.57 23.33 -0.71
C GLY A 156 -9.50 24.49 -0.39
N GLU A 157 -10.57 24.25 0.36
CA GLU A 157 -11.56 25.25 0.80
C GLU A 157 -11.26 25.81 2.20
N ALA A 158 -10.26 25.31 2.90
CA ALA A 158 -9.82 25.74 4.24
C ALA A 158 -8.56 26.61 4.16
#